data_6f9972bb7287af61287b614d16b6be8b
#
_entry.id   6f9972bb7287af61287b614d16b6be8b
#
_cell.length_a   1.000
_cell.length_b   1.000
_cell.length_c   1.000
_cell.angle_alpha   90.00
_cell.angle_beta   90.00
_cell.angle_gamma   90.00
#
_symmetry.space_group_name_H-M   'P 1'
#
loop_
_entity.id
_entity.type
_entity.pdbx_description
1 polymer ?
#
loop_
_entity_poly.entity_id
_entity_poly.type
_entity_poly.pdbx_seq_one_letter_code
_entity_poly.pdbx_strand_id
1 'polypeptide(L)'
;PFAGMVFGHLGDRLGRKKMLLVTIVLMGVATTCIGLLPTYAQAGTWAPAGLIFLRLLQGISVGGEWGGAVLMASEHAPKGRKVFFASFAQWGSPAGLLLALIAFRLITTLEQADLMSWGWRIPFLMSGLLMIVGLVIRFGVPESPAFAVVKETDQTSANPARDARRANWRHTGFAALAVTIGPAGSFST
;
A
#
# COMPACT_ATOMS: atom_id res chain seq x y z
N PRO A 1 3.95 9.92 -5.51
CA PRO A 1 4.17 10.96 -4.48
C PRO A 1 2.85 11.63 -4.03
N PHE A 2 1.96 12.05 -4.95
CA PHE A 2 0.72 12.76 -4.61
C PHE A 2 -0.21 11.95 -3.70
N ALA A 3 -0.41 10.67 -3.98
CA ALA A 3 -1.24 9.79 -3.15
C ALA A 3 -0.72 9.70 -1.72
N GLY A 4 0.60 9.59 -1.52
CA GLY A 4 1.22 9.59 -0.19
C GLY A 4 0.95 10.88 0.59
N MET A 5 0.96 12.04 -0.06
CA MET A 5 0.62 13.32 0.59
C MET A 5 -0.85 13.37 1.00
N VAL A 6 -1.76 12.90 0.14
CA VAL A 6 -3.20 12.86 0.44
C VAL A 6 -3.50 11.90 1.59
N PHE A 7 -2.99 10.67 1.51
CA PHE A 7 -3.22 9.67 2.56
C PHE A 7 -2.50 10.00 3.87
N GLY A 8 -1.32 10.63 3.82
CA GLY A 8 -0.65 11.16 5.00
C GLY A 8 -1.51 12.21 5.71
N HIS A 9 -1.98 13.20 4.95
CA HIS A 9 -2.87 14.25 5.49
C HIS A 9 -4.17 13.68 6.07
N LEU A 10 -4.81 12.75 5.36
CA LEU A 10 -6.03 12.10 5.83
C LEU A 10 -5.75 11.20 7.04
N GLY A 11 -4.61 10.50 7.08
CA GLY A 11 -4.21 9.66 8.20
C GLY A 11 -4.00 10.44 9.49
N ASP A 12 -3.46 11.65 9.40
CA ASP A 12 -3.26 12.54 10.55
C ASP A 12 -4.60 13.13 11.06
N ARG A 13 -5.66 13.19 10.23
CA ARG A 13 -6.98 13.70 10.61
C ARG A 13 -7.97 12.60 11.04
N LEU A 14 -8.01 11.50 10.29
CA LEU A 14 -9.03 10.45 10.45
C LEU A 14 -8.54 9.25 11.28
N GLY A 15 -7.25 9.18 11.54
CA GLY A 15 -6.59 8.07 12.21
C GLY A 15 -5.82 7.18 11.23
N ARG A 16 -4.63 6.77 11.64
CA ARG A 16 -3.70 5.99 10.80
C ARG A 16 -4.22 4.60 10.53
N LYS A 17 -4.81 3.94 11.54
CA LYS A 17 -5.44 2.62 11.40
C LYS A 17 -6.52 2.63 10.32
N LYS A 18 -7.41 3.62 10.34
CA LYS A 18 -8.50 3.73 9.36
C LYS A 18 -7.98 3.89 7.94
N MET A 19 -6.96 4.74 7.75
CA MET A 19 -6.39 4.96 6.43
C MET A 19 -5.70 3.71 5.88
N LEU A 20 -4.98 2.98 6.74
CA LEU A 20 -4.36 1.71 6.36
C LEU A 20 -5.40 0.62 6.03
N LEU A 21 -6.55 0.61 6.70
CA LEU A 21 -7.67 -0.28 6.34
C LEU A 21 -8.24 0.07 4.96
N VAL A 22 -8.44 1.36 4.68
CA VAL A 22 -8.93 1.83 3.37
C VAL A 22 -7.96 1.47 2.26
N THR A 23 -6.65 1.65 2.45
CA THR A 23 -5.64 1.33 1.42
C THR A 23 -5.57 -0.18 1.15
N ILE A 24 -5.63 -1.04 2.18
CA ILE A 24 -5.67 -2.50 1.99
C ILE A 24 -6.92 -2.92 1.20
N VAL A 25 -8.09 -2.39 1.55
CA VAL A 25 -9.34 -2.72 0.83
C VAL A 25 -9.24 -2.26 -0.62
N LEU A 26 -8.82 -1.01 -0.84
CA LEU A 26 -8.70 -0.45 -2.19
C LEU A 26 -7.72 -1.27 -3.05
N MET A 27 -6.54 -1.62 -2.49
CA MET A 27 -5.54 -2.44 -3.15
C MET A 27 -6.05 -3.84 -3.47
N GLY A 28 -6.63 -4.51 -2.46
CA GLY A 28 -7.11 -5.88 -2.58
C GLY A 28 -8.28 -6.00 -3.55
N VAL A 29 -9.26 -5.09 -3.46
CA VAL A 29 -10.39 -5.03 -4.40
C VAL A 29 -9.90 -4.75 -5.81
N ALA A 30 -9.04 -3.73 -6.01
CA ALA A 30 -8.51 -3.42 -7.34
C ALA A 30 -7.75 -4.60 -7.94
N THR A 31 -6.92 -5.31 -7.14
CA THR A 31 -6.17 -6.48 -7.61
C THR A 31 -7.10 -7.64 -7.94
N THR A 32 -8.08 -7.93 -7.09
CA THR A 32 -9.06 -9.00 -7.34
C THR A 32 -9.89 -8.70 -8.59
N CYS A 33 -10.31 -7.45 -8.80
CA CYS A 33 -11.05 -7.02 -9.98
C CYS A 33 -10.22 -7.18 -11.27
N ILE A 34 -8.88 -7.05 -11.24
CA ILE A 34 -8.05 -7.37 -12.41
C ILE A 34 -8.25 -8.83 -12.84
N GLY A 35 -8.31 -9.77 -11.88
CA GLY A 35 -8.59 -11.18 -12.17
C GLY A 35 -9.98 -11.44 -12.76
N LEU A 36 -10.94 -10.55 -12.51
CA LEU A 36 -12.32 -10.64 -13.03
C LEU A 36 -12.52 -9.91 -14.37
N LEU A 37 -11.53 -9.14 -14.83
CA LEU A 37 -11.65 -8.41 -16.09
C LEU A 37 -11.90 -9.35 -17.27
N PRO A 38 -12.81 -8.97 -18.17
CA PRO A 38 -12.99 -9.68 -19.43
C PRO A 38 -11.73 -9.54 -20.30
N THR A 39 -11.50 -10.53 -21.17
CA THR A 39 -10.40 -10.47 -22.13
C THR A 39 -10.72 -9.47 -23.25
N TYR A 40 -9.69 -9.07 -24.01
CA TYR A 40 -9.86 -8.18 -25.15
C TYR A 40 -10.85 -8.75 -26.20
N ALA A 41 -10.84 -10.07 -26.37
CA ALA A 41 -11.77 -10.75 -27.28
C ALA A 41 -13.25 -10.61 -26.86
N GLN A 42 -13.51 -10.42 -25.58
CA GLN A 42 -14.88 -10.30 -25.02
C GLN A 42 -15.36 -8.85 -24.94
N ALA A 43 -14.49 -7.92 -24.55
CA ALA A 43 -14.87 -6.53 -24.24
C ALA A 43 -14.13 -5.48 -25.09
N GLY A 44 -13.30 -5.90 -26.04
CA GLY A 44 -12.56 -4.97 -26.90
C GLY A 44 -11.72 -3.97 -26.09
N THR A 45 -11.79 -2.69 -26.47
CA THR A 45 -11.01 -1.60 -25.83
C THR A 45 -11.38 -1.32 -24.38
N TRP A 46 -12.52 -1.79 -23.88
CA TRP A 46 -12.92 -1.64 -22.48
C TRP A 46 -12.06 -2.46 -21.53
N ALA A 47 -11.51 -3.60 -21.98
CA ALA A 47 -10.64 -4.44 -21.16
C ALA A 47 -9.34 -3.71 -20.78
N PRO A 48 -8.53 -3.16 -21.68
CA PRO A 48 -7.35 -2.40 -21.34
C PRO A 48 -7.68 -1.09 -20.58
N ALA A 49 -8.79 -0.42 -20.90
CA ALA A 49 -9.21 0.77 -20.16
C ALA A 49 -9.52 0.45 -18.69
N GLY A 50 -10.24 -0.65 -18.44
CA GLY A 50 -10.50 -1.14 -17.08
C GLY A 50 -9.21 -1.52 -16.35
N LEU A 51 -8.27 -2.17 -17.03
CA LEU A 51 -6.97 -2.51 -16.44
C LEU A 51 -6.19 -1.26 -16.03
N ILE A 52 -6.12 -0.24 -16.89
CA ILE A 52 -5.44 1.04 -16.58
C ILE A 52 -6.10 1.69 -15.38
N PHE A 53 -7.43 1.75 -15.33
CA PHE A 53 -8.15 2.32 -14.18
C PHE A 53 -7.84 1.59 -12.87
N LEU A 54 -7.86 0.25 -12.87
CA LEU A 54 -7.54 -0.53 -11.68
C LEU A 54 -6.06 -0.37 -11.26
N ARG A 55 -5.14 -0.25 -12.21
CA ARG A 55 -3.72 0.06 -11.94
C ARG A 55 -3.52 1.43 -11.32
N LEU A 56 -4.30 2.43 -11.73
CA LEU A 56 -4.28 3.75 -11.09
C LEU A 56 -4.76 3.66 -9.63
N LEU A 57 -5.84 2.92 -9.36
CA LEU A 57 -6.32 2.69 -8.00
C LEU A 57 -5.27 1.98 -7.13
N GLN A 58 -4.59 0.96 -7.66
CA GLN A 58 -3.47 0.30 -6.97
C GLN A 58 -2.34 1.27 -6.65
N GLY A 59 -1.93 2.11 -7.62
CA GLY A 59 -0.89 3.11 -7.42
C GLY A 59 -1.24 4.14 -6.34
N ILE A 60 -2.50 4.55 -6.26
CA ILE A 60 -3.02 5.41 -5.21
C ILE A 60 -2.90 4.74 -3.84
N SER A 61 -3.30 3.46 -3.73
CA SER A 61 -3.24 2.70 -2.47
C SER A 61 -1.81 2.55 -1.94
N VAL A 62 -0.87 2.16 -2.79
CA VAL A 62 0.56 1.97 -2.40
C VAL A 62 1.14 3.23 -1.79
N GLY A 63 0.80 4.41 -2.33
CA GLY A 63 1.29 5.69 -1.83
C GLY A 63 0.91 5.98 -0.38
N GLY A 64 -0.25 5.47 0.08
CA GLY A 64 -0.72 5.65 1.46
C GLY A 64 -0.26 4.54 2.40
N GLU A 65 -0.08 3.33 1.89
CA GLU A 65 0.17 2.15 2.70
C GLU A 65 1.59 2.11 3.29
N TRP A 66 2.61 2.34 2.47
CA TRP A 66 4.00 2.22 2.91
C TRP A 66 4.36 3.18 4.04
N GLY A 67 4.06 4.47 3.87
CA GLY A 67 4.33 5.49 4.90
C GLY A 67 3.57 5.22 6.20
N GLY A 68 2.29 4.84 6.09
CA GLY A 68 1.45 4.48 7.23
C GLY A 68 1.95 3.25 7.98
N ALA A 69 2.42 2.21 7.26
CA ALA A 69 2.96 1.00 7.86
C ALA A 69 4.25 1.26 8.64
N VAL A 70 5.20 2.04 8.06
CA VAL A 70 6.45 2.43 8.73
C VAL A 70 6.17 3.23 9.99
N LEU A 71 5.28 4.22 9.92
CA LEU A 71 4.90 5.03 11.08
C LEU A 71 4.24 4.19 12.18
N MET A 72 3.25 3.38 11.82
CA MET A 72 2.55 2.51 12.77
C MET A 72 3.52 1.56 13.47
N ALA A 73 4.43 0.91 12.73
CA ALA A 73 5.45 0.03 13.28
C ALA A 73 6.41 0.77 14.24
N SER A 74 6.82 1.99 13.88
CA SER A 74 7.72 2.79 14.71
C SER A 74 7.07 3.31 15.99
N GLU A 75 5.76 3.60 15.97
CA GLU A 75 5.04 4.14 17.12
C GLU A 75 4.64 3.08 18.15
N HIS A 76 4.42 1.84 17.71
CA HIS A 76 4.19 0.70 18.60
C HIS A 76 5.50 0.07 19.11
N ALA A 77 6.66 0.53 18.61
CA ALA A 77 7.94 -0.03 18.99
C ALA A 77 8.35 0.37 20.43
N PRO A 78 9.00 -0.54 21.19
CA PRO A 78 9.62 -0.22 22.47
C PRO A 78 10.63 0.93 22.33
N LYS A 79 10.86 1.66 23.45
CA LYS A 79 11.86 2.75 23.50
C LYS A 79 13.22 2.23 23.02
N GLY A 80 13.87 2.96 22.13
CA GLY A 80 15.19 2.62 21.56
C GLY A 80 15.17 1.65 20.38
N ARG A 81 14.03 1.03 20.02
CA ARG A 81 13.93 0.05 18.91
C ARG A 81 13.07 0.49 17.73
N LYS A 82 12.72 1.76 17.64
CA LYS A 82 11.83 2.30 16.59
C LYS A 82 12.33 1.99 15.16
N VAL A 83 13.62 2.17 14.90
CA VAL A 83 14.23 1.92 13.59
C VAL A 83 14.16 0.44 13.22
N PHE A 84 14.44 -0.46 14.19
CA PHE A 84 14.35 -1.90 13.98
C PHE A 84 12.93 -2.34 13.63
N PHE A 85 11.92 -1.88 14.35
CA PHE A 85 10.53 -2.24 14.04
C PHE A 85 10.04 -1.61 12.73
N ALA A 86 10.45 -0.37 12.42
CA ALA A 86 10.15 0.27 11.15
C ALA A 86 10.75 -0.48 9.94
N SER A 87 11.92 -1.13 10.11
CA SER A 87 12.55 -1.90 9.04
C SER A 87 11.75 -3.14 8.61
N PHE A 88 10.88 -3.69 9.46
CA PHE A 88 10.01 -4.81 9.08
C PHE A 88 9.05 -4.45 7.93
N ALA A 89 8.64 -3.19 7.81
CA ALA A 89 7.84 -2.74 6.68
C ALA A 89 8.55 -2.95 5.33
N GLN A 90 9.88 -2.90 5.29
CA GLN A 90 10.68 -3.12 4.09
C GLN A 90 10.75 -4.60 3.69
N TRP A 91 10.64 -5.52 4.64
CA TRP A 91 10.63 -6.97 4.35
C TRP A 91 9.36 -7.43 3.63
N GLY A 92 8.28 -6.66 3.73
CA GLY A 92 7.03 -6.94 3.04
C GLY A 92 7.17 -6.99 1.53
N SER A 93 7.98 -6.11 0.93
CA SER A 93 8.19 -6.04 -0.51
C SER A 93 8.91 -7.29 -1.07
N PRO A 94 10.10 -7.69 -0.59
CA PRO A 94 10.75 -8.92 -1.08
C PRO A 94 9.95 -10.18 -0.75
N ALA A 95 9.29 -10.26 0.40
CA ALA A 95 8.43 -11.38 0.75
C ALA A 95 7.23 -11.49 -0.21
N GLY A 96 6.59 -10.37 -0.54
CA GLY A 96 5.51 -10.31 -1.52
C GLY A 96 5.97 -10.73 -2.93
N LEU A 97 7.17 -10.30 -3.34
CA LEU A 97 7.76 -10.72 -4.61
C LEU A 97 8.01 -12.23 -4.66
N LEU A 98 8.55 -12.82 -3.59
CA LEU A 98 8.76 -14.27 -3.50
C LEU A 98 7.44 -15.04 -3.60
N LEU A 99 6.41 -14.59 -2.87
CA LEU A 99 5.08 -15.20 -2.95
C LEU A 99 4.49 -15.10 -4.37
N ALA A 100 4.65 -13.96 -5.04
CA ALA A 100 4.22 -13.79 -6.41
C ALA A 100 4.95 -14.73 -7.37
N LEU A 101 6.28 -14.85 -7.25
CA LEU A 101 7.08 -15.78 -8.06
C LEU A 101 6.67 -17.23 -7.85
N ILE A 102 6.41 -17.64 -6.61
CA ILE A 102 5.91 -18.99 -6.30
C ILE A 102 4.54 -19.21 -6.93
N ALA A 103 3.61 -18.26 -6.79
CA ALA A 103 2.29 -18.34 -7.40
C ALA A 103 2.37 -18.46 -8.93
N PHE A 104 3.20 -17.61 -9.57
CA PHE A 104 3.42 -17.70 -11.02
C PHE A 104 4.08 -19.02 -11.43
N ARG A 105 5.04 -19.52 -10.67
CA ARG A 105 5.68 -20.82 -10.95
C ARG A 105 4.67 -21.97 -10.87
N LEU A 106 3.75 -21.92 -9.90
CA LEU A 106 2.71 -22.95 -9.77
C LEU A 106 1.72 -22.91 -10.93
N ILE A 107 1.27 -21.75 -11.37
CA ILE A 107 0.32 -21.68 -12.49
C ILE A 107 0.97 -22.02 -13.85
N THR A 108 2.28 -21.83 -14.02
CA THR A 108 3.00 -22.24 -15.25
C THR A 108 3.15 -23.76 -15.39
N THR A 109 2.76 -24.54 -14.37
CA THR A 109 2.64 -26.01 -14.51
C THR A 109 1.34 -26.44 -15.17
N LEU A 110 0.38 -25.52 -15.34
CA LEU A 110 -0.86 -25.79 -16.07
C LEU A 110 -0.58 -25.92 -17.57
N GLU A 111 -1.42 -26.66 -18.27
CA GLU A 111 -1.38 -26.70 -19.73
C GLU A 111 -1.60 -25.31 -20.33
N GLN A 112 -0.93 -25.01 -21.42
CA GLN A 112 -0.94 -23.66 -21.99
C GLN A 112 -2.35 -23.18 -22.35
N ALA A 113 -3.23 -24.08 -22.78
CA ALA A 113 -4.63 -23.78 -23.06
C ALA A 113 -5.38 -23.31 -21.81
N ASP A 114 -5.19 -24.00 -20.68
CA ASP A 114 -5.82 -23.66 -19.40
C ASP A 114 -5.22 -22.38 -18.79
N LEU A 115 -3.91 -22.23 -18.90
CA LEU A 115 -3.23 -21.02 -18.45
C LEU A 115 -3.78 -19.78 -19.14
N MET A 116 -3.95 -19.84 -20.46
CA MET A 116 -4.43 -18.70 -21.25
C MET A 116 -5.93 -18.46 -21.13
N SER A 117 -6.73 -19.50 -20.85
CA SER A 117 -8.18 -19.35 -20.69
C SER A 117 -8.57 -18.74 -19.35
N TRP A 118 -8.06 -19.26 -18.24
CA TRP A 118 -8.44 -18.84 -16.88
C TRP A 118 -7.29 -18.85 -15.86
N GLY A 119 -6.23 -19.65 -16.09
CA GLY A 119 -5.16 -19.86 -15.13
C GLY A 119 -4.46 -18.57 -14.68
N TRP A 120 -4.27 -17.60 -15.58
CA TRP A 120 -3.67 -16.31 -15.27
C TRP A 120 -4.47 -15.46 -14.25
N ARG A 121 -5.77 -15.77 -14.05
CA ARG A 121 -6.63 -15.08 -13.08
C ARG A 121 -6.37 -15.50 -11.64
N ILE A 122 -5.86 -16.71 -11.44
CA ILE A 122 -5.69 -17.31 -10.10
C ILE A 122 -4.90 -16.40 -9.15
N PRO A 123 -3.71 -15.89 -9.48
CA PRO A 123 -2.94 -15.03 -8.57
C PRO A 123 -3.68 -13.76 -8.19
N PHE A 124 -4.43 -13.18 -9.12
CA PHE A 124 -5.21 -11.97 -8.84
C PHE A 124 -6.40 -12.26 -7.93
N LEU A 125 -7.09 -13.37 -8.11
CA LEU A 125 -8.20 -13.78 -7.24
C LEU A 125 -7.71 -14.18 -5.84
N MET A 126 -6.55 -14.83 -5.74
CA MET A 126 -5.92 -15.13 -4.45
C MET A 126 -5.56 -13.87 -3.66
N SER A 127 -5.35 -12.72 -4.32
CA SER A 127 -5.13 -11.46 -3.61
C SER A 127 -6.32 -11.04 -2.76
N GLY A 128 -7.54 -11.43 -3.14
CA GLY A 128 -8.74 -11.23 -2.32
C GLY A 128 -8.66 -11.96 -0.97
N LEU A 129 -8.15 -13.19 -0.97
CA LEU A 129 -7.90 -13.93 0.27
C LEU A 129 -6.83 -13.25 1.13
N LEU A 130 -5.72 -12.82 0.51
CA LEU A 130 -4.66 -12.08 1.20
C LEU A 130 -5.17 -10.76 1.77
N MET A 131 -6.06 -10.07 1.07
CA MET A 131 -6.73 -8.87 1.57
C MET A 131 -7.51 -9.17 2.85
N ILE A 132 -8.30 -10.25 2.88
CA ILE A 132 -9.07 -10.66 4.07
C ILE A 132 -8.13 -10.94 5.24
N VAL A 133 -7.05 -11.69 5.02
CA VAL A 133 -6.02 -11.96 6.05
C VAL A 133 -5.41 -10.65 6.56
N GLY A 134 -5.05 -9.74 5.65
CA GLY A 134 -4.52 -8.42 6.00
C GLY A 134 -5.49 -7.59 6.83
N LEU A 135 -6.79 -7.61 6.49
CA LEU A 135 -7.83 -6.94 7.24
C LEU A 135 -7.99 -7.53 8.66
N VAL A 136 -8.03 -8.85 8.78
CA VAL A 136 -8.14 -9.53 10.10
C VAL A 136 -6.99 -9.12 11.00
N ILE A 137 -5.75 -9.15 10.48
CA ILE A 137 -4.57 -8.71 11.24
C ILE A 137 -4.70 -7.23 11.64
N ARG A 138 -5.11 -6.36 10.72
CA ARG A 138 -5.24 -4.91 10.97
C ARG A 138 -6.35 -4.57 11.96
N PHE A 139 -7.45 -5.31 11.98
CA PHE A 139 -8.49 -5.12 12.99
C PHE A 139 -7.98 -5.41 14.41
N GLY A 140 -7.07 -6.37 14.57
CA GLY A 140 -6.44 -6.69 15.84
C GLY A 140 -5.41 -5.66 16.35
N VAL A 141 -4.88 -4.79 15.47
CA VAL A 141 -3.91 -3.77 15.88
C VAL A 141 -4.65 -2.52 16.38
N PRO A 142 -4.33 -2.00 17.59
CA PRO A 142 -4.93 -0.77 18.11
C PRO A 142 -4.49 0.46 17.28
N GLU A 143 -5.19 1.59 17.47
CA GLU A 143 -4.80 2.87 16.87
C GLU A 143 -3.43 3.31 17.43
N SER A 144 -2.73 4.14 16.66
CA SER A 144 -1.43 4.69 17.05
C SER A 144 -1.49 5.42 18.39
N PRO A 145 -0.60 5.11 19.35
CA PRO A 145 -0.54 5.82 20.63
C PRO A 145 -0.34 7.34 20.46
N ALA A 146 0.45 7.75 19.47
CA ALA A 146 0.67 9.16 19.18
C ALA A 146 -0.61 9.86 18.70
N PHE A 147 -1.41 9.18 17.87
CA PHE A 147 -2.69 9.71 17.40
C PHE A 147 -3.73 9.77 18.53
N ALA A 148 -3.73 8.80 19.44
CA ALA A 148 -4.63 8.79 20.60
C ALA A 148 -4.41 10.05 21.48
N VAL A 149 -3.16 10.39 21.79
CA VAL A 149 -2.80 11.58 22.55
C VAL A 149 -3.23 12.88 21.85
N VAL A 150 -2.97 13.00 20.56
CA VAL A 150 -3.35 14.18 19.76
C VAL A 150 -4.87 14.38 19.74
N LYS A 151 -5.61 13.28 19.69
CA LYS A 151 -7.07 13.31 19.71
C LYS A 151 -7.63 13.71 21.08
N GLU A 152 -7.04 13.23 22.17
CA GLU A 152 -7.44 13.57 23.55
C GLU A 152 -7.16 15.04 23.88
N THR A 153 -6.09 15.62 23.32
CA THR A 153 -5.72 17.03 23.56
C THR A 153 -6.39 18.01 22.59
N ASP A 154 -7.27 17.53 21.71
CA ASP A 154 -7.94 18.34 20.66
C ASP A 154 -6.98 19.16 19.78
N GLN A 155 -5.74 18.70 19.65
CA GLN A 155 -4.66 19.35 18.88
C GLN A 155 -4.61 18.84 17.41
N THR A 156 -5.72 18.35 16.88
CA THR A 156 -5.79 17.97 15.47
C THR A 156 -5.67 19.21 14.59
N SER A 157 -4.53 19.34 13.92
CA SER A 157 -4.31 20.47 13.01
C SER A 157 -5.29 20.39 11.82
N ALA A 158 -5.88 21.53 11.47
CA ALA A 158 -6.72 21.64 10.27
C ALA A 158 -5.91 21.45 8.97
N ASN A 159 -4.57 21.68 8.99
CA ASN A 159 -3.67 21.54 7.86
C ASN A 159 -2.28 21.00 8.24
N PRO A 160 -2.16 19.71 8.65
CA PRO A 160 -0.89 19.13 9.13
C PRO A 160 0.27 19.28 8.14
N ALA A 161 0.01 19.14 6.84
CA ALA A 161 1.03 19.27 5.79
C ALA A 161 1.59 20.72 5.69
N ARG A 162 0.74 21.72 5.92
CA ARG A 162 1.15 23.14 5.91
C ARG A 162 1.98 23.48 7.14
N ASP A 163 1.60 22.94 8.27
CA ASP A 163 2.27 23.18 9.54
C ASP A 163 3.64 22.48 9.58
N ALA A 164 3.72 21.23 9.13
CA ALA A 164 4.98 20.51 8.96
C ALA A 164 5.95 21.25 8.01
N ARG A 165 5.43 21.78 6.89
CA ARG A 165 6.24 22.57 5.94
C ARG A 165 6.72 23.89 6.53
N ARG A 166 5.90 24.57 7.33
CA ARG A 166 6.29 25.81 7.98
C ARG A 166 7.31 25.61 9.10
N ALA A 167 7.13 24.53 9.90
CA ALA A 167 8.01 24.24 11.03
C ALA A 167 9.39 23.75 10.57
N ASN A 168 9.49 22.94 9.50
CA ASN A 168 10.72 22.25 9.12
C ASN A 168 10.86 22.04 7.58
N TRP A 169 10.72 23.10 6.79
CA TRP A 169 10.75 23.02 5.31
C TRP A 169 12.03 22.36 4.75
N ARG A 170 13.18 22.57 5.41
CA ARG A 170 14.47 21.98 4.99
C ARG A 170 14.45 20.45 5.16
N HIS A 171 14.04 19.96 6.33
CA HIS A 171 13.96 18.52 6.58
C HIS A 171 12.88 17.85 5.73
N THR A 172 11.76 18.52 5.47
CA THR A 172 10.71 18.04 4.56
C THR A 172 11.23 17.98 3.12
N GLY A 173 12.02 18.96 2.68
CA GLY A 173 12.66 18.97 1.36
C GLY A 173 13.70 17.86 1.20
N PHE A 174 14.56 17.65 2.17
CA PHE A 174 15.54 16.53 2.17
C PHE A 174 14.87 15.17 2.19
N ALA A 175 13.83 14.97 3.00
CA ALA A 175 13.06 13.73 3.03
C ALA A 175 12.37 13.45 1.69
N ALA A 176 11.77 14.47 1.06
CA ALA A 176 11.15 14.34 -0.26
C ALA A 176 12.17 13.98 -1.34
N LEU A 177 13.35 14.60 -1.32
CA LEU A 177 14.46 14.27 -2.22
C LEU A 177 14.97 12.83 -2.00
N ALA A 178 15.17 12.41 -0.75
CA ALA A 178 15.63 11.06 -0.43
C ALA A 178 14.65 9.98 -0.91
N VAL A 179 13.34 10.21 -0.76
CA VAL A 179 12.30 9.29 -1.22
C VAL A 179 12.18 9.25 -2.75
N THR A 180 12.49 10.34 -3.46
CA THR A 180 12.46 10.37 -4.93
C THR A 180 13.73 9.77 -5.56
N ILE A 181 14.89 9.98 -4.97
CA ILE A 181 16.17 9.52 -5.52
C ILE A 181 16.42 8.04 -5.20
N GLY A 182 16.02 7.57 -4.01
CA GLY A 182 16.24 6.20 -3.58
C GLY A 182 15.71 5.13 -4.56
N PRO A 183 14.44 5.18 -4.97
CA PRO A 183 13.90 4.25 -5.97
C PRO A 183 14.48 4.45 -7.38
N ALA A 184 14.82 5.69 -7.77
CA ALA A 184 15.36 5.96 -9.11
C ALA A 184 16.72 5.29 -9.33
N GLY A 185 17.55 5.18 -8.29
CA GLY A 185 18.85 4.49 -8.35
C GLY A 185 18.73 2.97 -8.49
N SER A 186 17.65 2.36 -8.04
CA SER A 186 17.43 0.91 -8.14
C SER A 186 16.92 0.45 -9.51
N PHE A 187 16.46 1.37 -10.36
CA PHE A 187 16.01 1.07 -11.73
C PHE A 187 17.09 1.34 -12.79
N SER A 188 18.26 1.83 -12.41
CA SER A 188 19.36 2.18 -13.34
C SER A 188 20.46 1.09 -13.44
N THR A 189 20.29 -0.03 -12.76
CA THR A 189 21.14 -1.23 -12.86
C THR A 189 20.35 -2.40 -13.42
#